data_a656119ba6452c7b2d6f80bdf00f4ad5
#
_entry.id   a656119ba6452c7b2d6f80bdf00f4ad5
#
_cell.length_a   1.000
_cell.length_b   1.000
_cell.length_c   1.000
_cell.angle_alpha   90.00
_cell.angle_beta   90.00
_cell.angle_gamma   90.00
#
_symmetry.space_group_name_H-M   'P 1'
#
loop_
_entity.id
_entity.type
_entity.pdbx_description
1 polymer ?
#
loop_
_entity_poly.entity_id
_entity_poly.type
_entity_poly.pdbx_seq_one_letter_code
_entity_poly.pdbx_strand_id
1 'polypeptide(L)'
;MRLQLHGTSARVPLARRQTICISVIVEVRTEAPSLPEDIMVTVAEHIASADNAICTNIATLADRRDLLSQNILSQMRNLVEGVAVYVHTGRGDTDYNYSNSITPALEWVSTQGKLNFITRFHKLLQPTTSHYTFDGDTSERLMLRYYEYLLRLRTLLHDKTGVDILANLESFPLNQDPALTEYHGKIALAIETSGQPSSSRRDRYYIHKTRPFVTNGRIYYEVTFHHAVNWSNKTQRIIAFTDIDIADNYAATLGLQDTTIEVFGKPMPITLIRSWEVAIRPAEIQNFARLVGQQIQKGRTDSAEYKFVMQELSTGSTLLDLIDAPDDRYRMMRMQGTAKTSNPQIFPALDKARGIIRGRRPGQNILRYLLLRMRNRDIKPQYDWKPNTHLSNLNLAYGCIPFDDMPFCSMPLKHTPRFWDLINSLDSAGRTHELLARRVQRNVEDRGILYTPLSELADFGDVNALITTHNNALYCKHRPARNLVLDKGHVFIQSYEDDTYSIITELQSRATQGIAGYAAAVTQWLSNTSHDVDDPAKRDALITLFAQSRVALIYGAAGTGKTRMVDHIANYFADKEKLFLANTNPAVENLRRRVTAPNSDFRTVASQNANPRGSFDLLVIDECSTVSNSDL
;
A
#
# COMPACT_ATOMS: atom_id res chain seq x y z
N MET A 1 15.97 -26.65 30.56
CA MET A 1 15.20 -27.87 30.86
C MET A 1 15.00 -28.58 29.53
N ARG A 2 15.72 -29.70 29.31
CA ARG A 2 15.67 -30.47 28.05
C ARG A 2 14.39 -31.32 28.02
N LEU A 3 13.52 -31.08 27.07
CA LEU A 3 12.45 -32.01 26.73
C LEU A 3 12.95 -32.93 25.61
N GLN A 4 13.19 -34.19 25.95
CA GLN A 4 13.37 -35.27 25.00
C GLN A 4 11.99 -35.70 24.50
N LEU A 5 11.77 -35.53 23.21
CA LEU A 5 10.65 -36.18 22.51
C LEU A 5 11.12 -37.54 22.00
N HIS A 6 10.60 -38.63 22.56
CA HIS A 6 10.72 -39.96 22.00
C HIS A 6 9.79 -40.10 20.81
N GLY A 7 10.39 -40.23 19.63
CA GLY A 7 9.68 -40.50 18.39
C GLY A 7 9.35 -41.97 18.25
N THR A 8 8.15 -42.25 17.79
CA THR A 8 7.84 -43.46 17.06
C THR A 8 7.66 -43.13 15.59
N SER A 9 8.57 -43.69 14.79
CA SER A 9 8.64 -43.53 13.33
C SER A 9 7.46 -44.26 12.68
N ALA A 10 6.58 -43.48 12.03
CA ALA A 10 5.74 -44.02 10.96
C ALA A 10 6.14 -43.31 9.66
N ARG A 11 6.74 -44.05 8.74
CA ARG A 11 7.10 -43.56 7.39
C ARG A 11 5.82 -43.36 6.59
N VAL A 12 5.55 -42.11 6.22
CA VAL A 12 4.61 -41.74 5.15
C VAL A 12 5.42 -41.44 3.90
N PRO A 13 5.05 -41.92 2.71
CA PRO A 13 5.84 -41.69 1.50
C PRO A 13 5.80 -40.24 1.07
N LEU A 14 6.96 -39.66 0.88
CA LEU A 14 7.18 -38.36 0.28
C LEU A 14 6.77 -38.43 -1.22
N ALA A 15 5.70 -37.75 -1.56
CA ALA A 15 5.43 -37.39 -2.95
C ALA A 15 5.13 -35.88 -3.05
N ARG A 16 6.04 -35.23 -3.79
CA ARG A 16 6.04 -33.87 -4.32
C ARG A 16 6.59 -32.76 -3.43
N ARG A 17 7.86 -32.52 -3.69
CA ARG A 17 8.65 -31.27 -3.69
C ARG A 17 7.94 -30.05 -3.10
N GLN A 18 8.10 -29.85 -1.81
CA GLN A 18 8.27 -28.51 -1.27
C GLN A 18 9.68 -28.05 -1.69
N THR A 19 9.75 -27.04 -2.52
CA THR A 19 10.99 -26.35 -2.84
C THR A 19 11.40 -25.60 -1.57
N ILE A 20 12.26 -26.24 -0.77
CA ILE A 20 13.05 -25.54 0.25
C ILE A 20 14.01 -24.68 -0.57
N CYS A 21 13.71 -23.39 -0.69
CA CYS A 21 14.68 -22.40 -1.17
C CYS A 21 15.77 -22.28 -0.10
N ILE A 22 16.81 -23.10 -0.22
CA ILE A 22 18.10 -22.79 0.38
C ILE A 22 18.68 -21.68 -0.49
N SER A 23 18.56 -20.44 -0.04
CA SER A 23 19.31 -19.31 -0.60
C SER A 23 20.78 -19.57 -0.26
N VAL A 24 21.52 -20.14 -1.18
CA VAL A 24 22.98 -20.09 -1.15
C VAL A 24 23.32 -18.64 -1.49
N ILE A 25 23.53 -17.82 -0.47
CA ILE A 25 24.21 -16.55 -0.60
C ILE A 25 25.67 -16.93 -0.91
N VAL A 26 26.05 -16.88 -2.17
CA VAL A 26 27.47 -16.78 -2.54
C VAL A 26 27.85 -15.35 -2.17
N GLU A 27 28.36 -15.18 -0.97
CA GLU A 27 29.08 -13.99 -0.57
C GLU A 27 30.37 -13.96 -1.39
N VAL A 28 30.31 -13.37 -2.56
CA VAL A 28 31.52 -12.94 -3.25
C VAL A 28 32.00 -11.71 -2.48
N ARG A 29 32.80 -11.93 -1.45
CA ARG A 29 33.71 -10.91 -0.94
C ARG A 29 34.71 -10.62 -2.06
N THR A 30 34.34 -9.76 -2.96
CA THR A 30 35.32 -8.94 -3.63
C THR A 30 35.74 -7.93 -2.57
N GLU A 31 36.92 -8.16 -1.95
CA GLU A 31 37.69 -7.05 -1.41
C GLU A 31 37.72 -6.04 -2.56
N ALA A 32 37.02 -4.92 -2.36
CA ALA A 32 37.14 -3.80 -3.28
C ALA A 32 38.63 -3.47 -3.32
N PRO A 33 39.31 -3.56 -4.48
CA PRO A 33 40.64 -3.02 -4.56
C PRO A 33 40.52 -1.56 -4.12
N SER A 34 41.37 -1.13 -3.21
CA SER A 34 41.55 0.27 -2.86
C SER A 34 41.71 1.01 -4.19
N LEU A 35 40.63 1.68 -4.63
CA LEU A 35 40.64 2.51 -5.83
C LEU A 35 41.71 3.59 -5.57
N PRO A 36 42.60 3.84 -6.55
CA PRO A 36 43.46 5.00 -6.50
C PRO A 36 42.58 6.23 -6.36
N GLU A 37 42.95 7.13 -5.45
CA GLU A 37 42.35 8.45 -5.30
C GLU A 37 42.29 9.13 -6.69
N ASP A 38 41.10 9.70 -7.03
CA ASP A 38 40.84 10.57 -8.19
C ASP A 38 40.54 9.94 -9.56
N ILE A 39 39.65 8.96 -9.65
CA ILE A 39 38.90 8.79 -10.90
C ILE A 39 37.55 9.47 -10.74
N MET A 40 37.39 10.68 -11.27
CA MET A 40 36.10 11.35 -11.35
C MET A 40 35.18 10.57 -12.29
N VAL A 41 34.15 9.93 -11.75
CA VAL A 41 33.10 9.29 -12.55
C VAL A 41 32.10 10.34 -12.99
N THR A 42 31.91 10.48 -14.30
CA THR A 42 30.94 11.44 -14.84
C THR A 42 29.50 10.93 -14.72
N VAL A 43 28.54 11.84 -14.68
CA VAL A 43 27.11 11.51 -14.65
C VAL A 43 26.69 10.65 -15.82
N ALA A 44 27.23 10.89 -17.03
CA ALA A 44 26.94 10.07 -18.22
C ALA A 44 27.43 8.63 -18.05
N GLU A 45 28.65 8.43 -17.55
CA GLU A 45 29.21 7.09 -17.29
C GLU A 45 28.40 6.37 -16.20
N HIS A 46 27.97 7.09 -15.18
CA HIS A 46 27.16 6.54 -14.10
C HIS A 46 25.77 6.11 -14.60
N ILE A 47 25.09 6.92 -15.42
CA ILE A 47 23.83 6.56 -16.06
C ILE A 47 24.01 5.33 -16.95
N ALA A 48 25.05 5.28 -17.77
CA ALA A 48 25.34 4.14 -18.66
C ALA A 48 25.61 2.85 -17.86
N SER A 49 26.32 2.94 -16.74
CA SER A 49 26.57 1.79 -15.86
C SER A 49 25.28 1.28 -15.22
N ALA A 50 24.43 2.16 -14.69
CA ALA A 50 23.15 1.80 -14.10
C ALA A 50 22.19 1.22 -15.15
N ASP A 51 22.13 1.81 -16.34
CA ASP A 51 21.36 1.33 -17.48
C ASP A 51 21.74 -0.09 -17.88
N ASN A 52 23.03 -0.33 -18.09
CA ASN A 52 23.55 -1.66 -18.46
C ASN A 52 23.22 -2.71 -17.39
N ALA A 53 23.38 -2.36 -16.12
CA ALA A 53 23.05 -3.25 -15.01
C ALA A 53 21.53 -3.59 -14.97
N ILE A 54 20.65 -2.61 -15.14
CA ILE A 54 19.21 -2.84 -15.20
C ILE A 54 18.85 -3.71 -16.41
N CYS A 55 19.36 -3.39 -17.60
CA CYS A 55 19.11 -4.14 -18.81
C CYS A 55 19.58 -5.61 -18.70
N THR A 56 20.75 -5.83 -18.11
CA THR A 56 21.28 -7.17 -17.85
C THR A 56 20.39 -7.95 -16.88
N ASN A 57 19.95 -7.32 -15.81
CA ASN A 57 19.03 -7.95 -14.85
C ASN A 57 17.68 -8.30 -15.49
N ILE A 58 17.10 -7.41 -16.30
CA ILE A 58 15.87 -7.70 -17.06
C ILE A 58 16.08 -8.93 -17.95
N ALA A 59 17.18 -9.01 -18.67
CA ALA A 59 17.45 -10.12 -19.58
C ALA A 59 17.66 -11.46 -18.86
N THR A 60 18.26 -11.45 -17.67
CA THR A 60 18.64 -12.68 -16.93
C THR A 60 17.62 -13.15 -15.90
N LEU A 61 16.82 -12.25 -15.35
CA LEU A 61 15.91 -12.53 -14.24
C LEU A 61 14.43 -12.32 -14.59
N ALA A 62 14.08 -12.21 -15.88
CA ALA A 62 12.69 -12.00 -16.31
C ALA A 62 11.72 -13.06 -15.74
N ASP A 63 12.16 -14.33 -15.68
CA ASP A 63 11.37 -15.43 -15.12
C ASP A 63 11.35 -15.46 -13.58
N ARG A 64 12.16 -14.63 -12.94
CA ARG A 64 12.31 -14.56 -11.48
C ARG A 64 12.00 -13.15 -10.99
N ARG A 65 10.75 -12.75 -11.10
CA ARG A 65 10.25 -11.39 -10.82
C ARG A 65 10.60 -10.90 -9.42
N ASP A 66 10.55 -11.77 -8.42
CA ASP A 66 10.93 -11.50 -7.05
C ASP A 66 12.41 -11.10 -6.92
N LEU A 67 13.29 -11.84 -7.59
CA LEU A 67 14.72 -11.55 -7.62
C LEU A 67 15.01 -10.30 -8.47
N LEU A 68 14.34 -10.14 -9.62
CA LEU A 68 14.49 -8.95 -10.45
C LEU A 68 14.18 -7.68 -9.64
N SER A 69 13.03 -7.65 -8.94
CA SER A 69 12.62 -6.48 -8.16
C SER A 69 13.62 -6.09 -7.07
N GLN A 70 14.33 -7.07 -6.49
CA GLN A 70 15.37 -6.82 -5.49
C GLN A 70 16.68 -6.35 -6.13
N ASN A 71 17.11 -7.01 -7.19
CA ASN A 71 18.42 -6.75 -7.81
C ASN A 71 18.51 -5.41 -8.52
N ILE A 72 17.41 -4.89 -9.07
CA ILE A 72 17.42 -3.60 -9.77
C ILE A 72 17.23 -2.38 -8.86
N LEU A 73 16.89 -2.56 -7.57
CA LEU A 73 16.59 -1.45 -6.65
C LEU A 73 17.73 -0.42 -6.55
N SER A 74 18.94 -0.88 -6.26
CA SER A 74 20.11 0.01 -6.15
C SER A 74 20.45 0.67 -7.47
N GLN A 75 20.33 -0.08 -8.57
CA GLN A 75 20.59 0.42 -9.92
C GLN A 75 19.54 1.45 -10.35
N MET A 76 18.29 1.24 -10.01
CA MET A 76 17.24 2.23 -10.24
C MET A 76 17.50 3.52 -9.45
N ARG A 77 17.97 3.40 -8.20
CA ARG A 77 18.35 4.58 -7.42
C ARG A 77 19.48 5.35 -8.10
N ASN A 78 20.54 4.66 -8.49
CA ASN A 78 21.67 5.23 -9.21
C ASN A 78 21.22 5.92 -10.51
N LEU A 79 20.33 5.27 -11.26
CA LEU A 79 19.78 5.84 -12.49
C LEU A 79 18.97 7.12 -12.21
N VAL A 80 18.11 7.11 -11.18
CA VAL A 80 17.31 8.29 -10.79
C VAL A 80 18.19 9.45 -10.39
N GLU A 81 19.21 9.21 -9.59
CA GLU A 81 20.17 10.22 -9.14
C GLU A 81 20.94 10.81 -10.32
N GLY A 82 21.45 9.96 -11.21
CA GLY A 82 22.15 10.38 -12.45
C GLY A 82 21.26 11.21 -13.36
N VAL A 83 20.02 10.76 -13.60
CA VAL A 83 19.05 11.51 -14.44
C VAL A 83 18.70 12.85 -13.79
N ALA A 84 18.54 12.91 -12.47
CA ALA A 84 18.28 14.17 -11.76
C ALA A 84 19.41 15.18 -11.96
N VAL A 85 20.67 14.75 -11.84
CA VAL A 85 21.85 15.61 -12.06
C VAL A 85 21.94 16.03 -13.53
N TYR A 86 21.75 15.10 -14.47
CA TYR A 86 21.81 15.42 -15.90
C TYR A 86 20.75 16.46 -16.29
N VAL A 87 19.51 16.27 -15.84
CA VAL A 87 18.40 17.20 -16.15
C VAL A 87 18.59 18.57 -15.45
N HIS A 88 19.22 18.59 -14.27
CA HIS A 88 19.52 19.84 -13.55
C HIS A 88 20.64 20.63 -14.21
N THR A 89 21.74 19.98 -14.59
CA THR A 89 22.94 20.64 -15.11
C THR A 89 22.90 20.83 -16.62
N GLY A 90 22.13 20.03 -17.35
CA GLY A 90 22.14 19.94 -18.80
C GLY A 90 23.42 19.31 -19.36
N ARG A 91 24.27 18.70 -18.54
CA ARG A 91 25.61 18.20 -18.90
C ARG A 91 25.84 16.78 -18.39
N GLY A 92 26.38 15.93 -19.25
CA GLY A 92 26.76 14.57 -18.88
C GLY A 92 28.18 14.43 -18.29
N ASP A 93 29.02 15.44 -18.48
CA ASP A 93 30.39 15.54 -17.98
C ASP A 93 30.51 16.03 -16.54
N THR A 94 29.39 16.29 -15.89
CA THR A 94 29.33 16.67 -14.49
C THR A 94 29.84 15.53 -13.59
N ASP A 95 30.60 15.87 -12.55
CA ASP A 95 31.07 14.91 -11.54
C ASP A 95 29.87 14.32 -10.77
N TYR A 96 29.86 12.99 -10.63
CA TYR A 96 28.85 12.28 -9.86
C TYR A 96 29.25 12.25 -8.38
N ASN A 97 28.84 13.26 -7.63
CA ASN A 97 29.18 13.43 -6.22
C ASN A 97 27.93 13.75 -5.40
N TYR A 98 27.76 13.06 -4.26
CA TYR A 98 26.55 13.18 -3.47
C TYR A 98 26.30 14.60 -2.94
N SER A 99 27.33 15.24 -2.41
CA SER A 99 27.22 16.58 -1.82
C SER A 99 27.17 17.70 -2.84
N ASN A 100 27.95 17.58 -3.92
CA ASN A 100 28.18 18.69 -4.86
C ASN A 100 27.21 18.68 -6.05
N SER A 101 26.71 17.50 -6.45
CA SER A 101 25.84 17.39 -7.64
C SER A 101 24.50 16.72 -7.35
N ILE A 102 24.46 15.59 -6.63
CA ILE A 102 23.23 14.81 -6.44
C ILE A 102 22.24 15.55 -5.52
N THR A 103 22.68 15.96 -4.32
CA THR A 103 21.79 16.64 -3.37
C THR A 103 21.20 17.94 -3.94
N PRO A 104 22.00 18.85 -4.54
CA PRO A 104 21.45 20.05 -5.17
C PRO A 104 20.50 19.76 -6.34
N ALA A 105 20.78 18.69 -7.12
CA ALA A 105 19.91 18.30 -8.21
C ALA A 105 18.57 17.76 -7.72
N LEU A 106 18.54 16.92 -6.70
CA LEU A 106 17.31 16.40 -6.10
C LEU A 106 16.49 17.51 -5.44
N GLU A 107 17.14 18.47 -4.78
CA GLU A 107 16.48 19.65 -4.24
C GLU A 107 15.86 20.49 -5.36
N TRP A 108 16.59 20.75 -6.43
CA TRP A 108 16.08 21.50 -7.57
C TRP A 108 14.91 20.77 -8.24
N VAL A 109 15.03 19.46 -8.51
CA VAL A 109 13.96 18.62 -9.10
C VAL A 109 12.70 18.68 -8.24
N SER A 110 12.82 18.65 -6.92
CA SER A 110 11.67 18.74 -6.00
C SER A 110 10.89 20.05 -6.15
N THR A 111 11.54 21.07 -6.68
CA THR A 111 10.93 22.39 -6.93
C THR A 111 10.29 22.51 -8.32
N GLN A 112 10.49 21.52 -9.19
CA GLN A 112 9.97 21.51 -10.56
C GLN A 112 8.75 20.58 -10.61
N GLY A 113 7.54 21.13 -10.55
CA GLY A 113 6.30 20.33 -10.43
C GLY A 113 6.20 19.15 -11.40
N LYS A 114 6.53 19.34 -12.69
CA LYS A 114 6.53 18.28 -13.70
C LYS A 114 7.58 17.16 -13.44
N LEU A 115 8.65 17.46 -12.72
CA LEU A 115 9.73 16.53 -12.39
C LEU A 115 9.55 15.88 -11.00
N ASN A 116 8.51 16.24 -10.27
CA ASN A 116 8.27 15.74 -8.90
C ASN A 116 8.15 14.21 -8.82
N PHE A 117 7.84 13.55 -9.93
CA PHE A 117 7.86 12.08 -9.99
C PHE A 117 9.26 11.51 -9.72
N ILE A 118 10.35 12.20 -10.12
CA ILE A 118 11.73 11.79 -9.82
C ILE A 118 11.97 11.78 -8.30
N THR A 119 11.58 12.85 -7.61
CA THR A 119 11.68 12.93 -6.15
C THR A 119 10.86 11.84 -5.46
N ARG A 120 9.64 11.58 -5.95
CA ARG A 120 8.78 10.49 -5.44
C ARG A 120 9.42 9.12 -5.67
N PHE A 121 10.00 8.91 -6.86
CA PHE A 121 10.66 7.66 -7.18
C PHE A 121 11.93 7.48 -6.34
N HIS A 122 12.75 8.51 -6.18
CA HIS A 122 13.93 8.48 -5.32
C HIS A 122 13.56 8.13 -3.87
N LYS A 123 12.52 8.75 -3.30
CA LYS A 123 12.00 8.41 -1.97
C LYS A 123 11.49 6.97 -1.88
N LEU A 124 10.87 6.46 -2.95
CA LEU A 124 10.40 5.07 -3.04
C LEU A 124 11.57 4.07 -3.00
N LEU A 125 12.70 4.43 -3.60
CA LEU A 125 13.89 3.59 -3.67
C LEU A 125 14.81 3.70 -2.44
N GLN A 126 14.45 4.49 -1.43
CA GLN A 126 15.15 4.49 -0.15
C GLN A 126 15.06 3.09 0.49
N PRO A 127 16.15 2.51 1.00
CA PRO A 127 16.15 1.16 1.55
C PRO A 127 15.08 0.93 2.62
N THR A 128 14.86 1.93 3.49
CA THR A 128 13.86 1.88 4.55
C THR A 128 12.42 1.92 4.05
N THR A 129 12.18 2.41 2.84
CA THR A 129 10.84 2.49 2.24
C THR A 129 10.56 1.38 1.22
N SER A 130 11.58 0.86 0.55
CA SER A 130 11.46 -0.23 -0.42
C SER A 130 10.93 -1.54 0.19
N HIS A 131 11.17 -1.75 1.47
CA HIS A 131 10.66 -2.91 2.21
C HIS A 131 9.20 -2.77 2.67
N TYR A 132 8.57 -1.60 2.50
CA TYR A 132 7.23 -1.29 3.02
C TYR A 132 6.18 -1.14 1.95
N THR A 133 6.55 -1.43 0.74
CA THR A 133 5.68 -1.20 -0.36
C THR A 133 4.50 -2.15 -0.31
N PHE A 134 3.42 -1.84 0.27
CA PHE A 134 2.16 -2.29 -0.30
C PHE A 134 1.12 -2.89 0.64
N ASP A 135 0.00 -2.21 0.63
CA ASP A 135 -1.30 -2.75 0.95
C ASP A 135 -1.74 -3.67 -0.20
N GLY A 136 -1.60 -4.97 -0.01
CA GLY A 136 -2.18 -6.04 -0.82
C GLY A 136 -1.61 -6.22 -2.23
N ASP A 137 -1.50 -7.46 -2.68
CA ASP A 137 -1.09 -7.92 -4.03
C ASP A 137 0.23 -7.27 -4.52
N THR A 138 1.27 -7.55 -3.80
CA THR A 138 2.46 -6.71 -3.67
C THR A 138 3.38 -6.74 -4.87
N SER A 139 3.62 -7.90 -5.47
CA SER A 139 4.62 -8.04 -6.54
C SER A 139 4.18 -7.41 -7.86
N GLU A 140 2.92 -7.60 -8.25
CA GLU A 140 2.38 -7.11 -9.52
C GLU A 140 2.35 -5.58 -9.59
N ARG A 141 1.83 -4.94 -8.54
CA ARG A 141 1.76 -3.47 -8.49
C ARG A 141 3.13 -2.84 -8.39
N LEU A 142 4.07 -3.51 -7.72
CA LEU A 142 5.44 -3.03 -7.60
C LEU A 142 6.14 -3.08 -8.95
N MET A 143 6.05 -4.20 -9.65
CA MET A 143 6.65 -4.36 -10.97
C MET A 143 6.05 -3.37 -11.97
N LEU A 144 4.73 -3.17 -11.95
CA LEU A 144 4.09 -2.17 -12.80
C LEU A 144 4.53 -0.74 -12.45
N ARG A 145 4.76 -0.41 -11.17
CA ARG A 145 5.31 0.87 -10.75
C ARG A 145 6.75 1.07 -11.19
N TYR A 146 7.59 0.05 -11.05
CA TYR A 146 8.97 0.13 -11.53
C TYR A 146 9.01 0.37 -13.03
N TYR A 147 8.22 -0.37 -13.79
CA TYR A 147 8.08 -0.16 -15.23
C TYR A 147 7.62 1.26 -15.56
N GLU A 148 6.58 1.76 -14.89
CA GLU A 148 6.07 3.12 -15.05
C GLU A 148 7.16 4.17 -14.86
N TYR A 149 7.91 4.08 -13.76
CA TYR A 149 8.96 5.05 -13.47
C TYR A 149 10.15 4.93 -14.42
N LEU A 150 10.57 3.72 -14.76
CA LEU A 150 11.64 3.49 -15.72
C LEU A 150 11.27 4.03 -17.11
N LEU A 151 10.05 3.80 -17.56
CA LEU A 151 9.56 4.35 -18.82
C LEU A 151 9.53 5.89 -18.82
N ARG A 152 9.11 6.50 -17.73
CA ARG A 152 9.14 7.97 -17.56
C ARG A 152 10.54 8.53 -17.56
N LEU A 153 11.50 7.87 -16.90
CA LEU A 153 12.89 8.29 -16.91
C LEU A 153 13.49 8.18 -18.31
N ARG A 154 13.21 7.08 -19.03
CA ARG A 154 13.61 6.89 -20.43
C ARG A 154 13.12 8.03 -21.31
N THR A 155 11.82 8.30 -21.27
CA THR A 155 11.19 9.37 -22.05
C THR A 155 11.77 10.74 -21.68
N LEU A 156 11.88 11.04 -20.38
CA LEU A 156 12.42 12.32 -19.93
C LEU A 156 13.85 12.57 -20.39
N LEU A 157 14.72 11.56 -20.28
CA LEU A 157 16.12 11.69 -20.67
C LEU A 157 16.23 11.85 -22.18
N HIS A 158 15.51 11.04 -22.96
CA HIS A 158 15.44 11.19 -24.41
C HIS A 158 14.97 12.59 -24.82
N ASP A 159 13.85 13.08 -24.28
CA ASP A 159 13.28 14.38 -24.63
C ASP A 159 14.20 15.55 -24.27
N LYS A 160 14.99 15.43 -23.20
CA LYS A 160 15.84 16.50 -22.71
C LYS A 160 17.24 16.50 -23.31
N THR A 161 17.76 15.33 -23.65
CA THR A 161 19.20 15.16 -23.96
C THR A 161 19.44 14.38 -25.23
N GLY A 162 18.44 13.70 -25.79
CA GLY A 162 18.59 12.78 -26.92
C GLY A 162 19.28 11.45 -26.55
N VAL A 163 19.51 11.19 -25.25
CA VAL A 163 20.16 9.96 -24.79
C VAL A 163 19.11 8.87 -24.59
N ASP A 164 19.32 7.72 -25.24
CA ASP A 164 18.48 6.53 -25.12
C ASP A 164 19.04 5.60 -24.05
N ILE A 165 18.17 5.17 -23.13
CA ILE A 165 18.46 4.20 -22.07
C ILE A 165 17.37 3.13 -22.03
N LEU A 166 17.62 2.03 -21.30
CA LEU A 166 16.66 0.95 -21.04
C LEU A 166 16.14 0.32 -22.35
N ALA A 167 17.08 -0.05 -23.22
CA ALA A 167 16.79 -0.57 -24.58
C ALA A 167 15.91 -1.82 -24.59
N ASN A 168 15.95 -2.65 -23.54
CA ASN A 168 15.13 -3.86 -23.42
C ASN A 168 13.97 -3.73 -22.43
N LEU A 169 13.52 -2.50 -22.13
CA LEU A 169 12.42 -2.26 -21.18
C LEU A 169 11.11 -2.95 -21.59
N GLU A 170 10.90 -3.19 -22.89
CA GLU A 170 9.75 -3.94 -23.41
C GLU A 170 9.71 -5.40 -22.94
N SER A 171 10.87 -5.96 -22.59
CA SER A 171 10.99 -7.32 -22.01
C SER A 171 10.80 -7.35 -20.50
N PHE A 172 10.49 -6.22 -19.88
CA PHE A 172 10.23 -6.16 -18.45
C PHE A 172 9.00 -7.03 -18.10
N PRO A 173 9.09 -7.95 -17.12
CA PRO A 173 8.10 -9.01 -16.93
C PRO A 173 6.85 -8.48 -16.23
N LEU A 174 5.99 -7.80 -16.99
CA LEU A 174 4.66 -7.40 -16.54
C LEU A 174 3.69 -8.56 -16.74
N ASN A 175 2.91 -8.84 -15.71
CA ASN A 175 1.81 -9.79 -15.81
C ASN A 175 0.60 -9.08 -16.42
N GLN A 176 0.46 -9.17 -17.73
CA GLN A 176 -0.71 -8.65 -18.43
C GLN A 176 -1.74 -9.78 -18.56
N ASP A 177 -2.96 -9.55 -18.12
CA ASP A 177 -4.06 -10.47 -18.35
C ASP A 177 -4.39 -10.49 -19.85
N PRO A 178 -4.19 -11.61 -20.56
CA PRO A 178 -4.50 -11.69 -21.99
C PRO A 178 -5.96 -11.35 -22.30
N ALA A 179 -6.88 -11.60 -21.36
CA ALA A 179 -8.29 -11.26 -21.50
C ALA A 179 -8.57 -9.76 -21.53
N LEU A 180 -7.65 -8.94 -21.00
CA LEU A 180 -7.77 -7.48 -20.99
C LEU A 180 -7.02 -6.80 -22.15
N THR A 181 -6.23 -7.53 -22.93
CA THR A 181 -5.38 -6.93 -23.98
C THR A 181 -6.20 -6.20 -25.03
N GLU A 182 -7.27 -6.83 -25.55
CA GLU A 182 -8.15 -6.18 -26.52
C GLU A 182 -8.85 -4.95 -25.92
N TYR A 183 -9.38 -5.09 -24.71
CA TYR A 183 -10.05 -4.01 -23.99
C TYR A 183 -9.14 -2.80 -23.79
N HIS A 184 -7.94 -3.01 -23.28
CA HIS A 184 -6.96 -1.95 -23.07
C HIS A 184 -6.48 -1.32 -24.39
N GLY A 185 -6.30 -2.13 -25.45
CA GLY A 185 -5.95 -1.63 -26.78
C GLY A 185 -7.03 -0.74 -27.39
N LYS A 186 -8.30 -1.11 -27.25
CA LYS A 186 -9.43 -0.29 -27.72
C LYS A 186 -9.57 1.03 -26.94
N ILE A 187 -9.33 1.00 -25.62
CA ILE A 187 -9.31 2.21 -24.78
C ILE A 187 -8.19 3.15 -25.22
N ALA A 188 -6.98 2.64 -25.39
CA ALA A 188 -5.84 3.43 -25.83
C ALA A 188 -6.12 4.11 -27.19
N LEU A 189 -6.64 3.37 -28.14
CA LEU A 189 -7.04 3.90 -29.44
C LEU A 189 -8.10 5.00 -29.31
N ALA A 190 -9.12 4.80 -28.46
CA ALA A 190 -10.13 5.81 -28.20
C ALA A 190 -9.55 7.08 -27.58
N ILE A 191 -8.58 6.97 -26.66
CA ILE A 191 -7.86 8.12 -26.08
C ILE A 191 -7.09 8.88 -27.18
N GLU A 192 -6.40 8.19 -28.05
CA GLU A 192 -5.57 8.80 -29.10
C GLU A 192 -6.40 9.46 -30.21
N THR A 193 -7.55 8.87 -30.57
CA THR A 193 -8.38 9.35 -31.69
C THR A 193 -9.45 10.34 -31.32
N SER A 194 -9.82 10.45 -30.03
CA SER A 194 -10.90 11.33 -29.59
C SER A 194 -10.45 12.80 -29.57
N GLY A 195 -11.29 13.68 -30.11
CA GLY A 195 -11.07 15.14 -30.12
C GLY A 195 -11.22 15.81 -28.74
N GLN A 196 -11.14 17.13 -28.73
CA GLN A 196 -11.33 17.95 -27.51
C GLN A 196 -12.75 17.79 -26.93
N PRO A 197 -12.91 17.80 -25.59
CA PRO A 197 -14.23 17.68 -24.97
C PRO A 197 -15.14 18.87 -25.32
N SER A 198 -16.40 18.59 -25.61
CA SER A 198 -17.39 19.58 -25.96
C SER A 198 -17.91 20.42 -24.77
N SER A 199 -17.65 20.00 -23.54
CA SER A 199 -18.04 20.73 -22.32
C SER A 199 -17.13 20.44 -21.14
N SER A 200 -16.60 21.50 -20.50
CA SER A 200 -15.99 21.37 -19.17
C SER A 200 -17.09 21.46 -18.12
N ARG A 201 -17.39 20.36 -17.44
CA ARG A 201 -18.22 20.41 -16.23
C ARG A 201 -17.43 21.14 -15.14
N ARG A 202 -18.03 22.12 -14.48
CA ARG A 202 -17.44 22.86 -13.35
C ARG A 202 -17.46 22.07 -12.04
N ASP A 203 -17.89 20.82 -12.09
CA ASP A 203 -17.99 19.95 -10.92
C ASP A 203 -16.61 19.54 -10.43
N ARG A 204 -16.46 19.45 -9.11
CA ARG A 204 -15.24 18.97 -8.47
C ARG A 204 -15.39 17.51 -8.09
N TYR A 205 -14.30 16.77 -8.29
CA TYR A 205 -14.23 15.35 -8.02
C TYR A 205 -13.07 15.05 -7.09
N TYR A 206 -13.20 14.02 -6.24
CA TYR A 206 -12.09 13.39 -5.56
C TYR A 206 -11.67 12.14 -6.32
N ILE A 207 -10.41 12.06 -6.63
CA ILE A 207 -9.81 10.84 -7.17
C ILE A 207 -9.72 9.83 -6.03
N HIS A 208 -10.29 8.66 -6.25
CA HIS A 208 -10.31 7.56 -5.29
C HIS A 208 -9.16 6.60 -5.53
N LYS A 209 -8.91 6.26 -6.80
CA LYS A 209 -7.89 5.30 -7.21
C LYS A 209 -7.49 5.57 -8.66
N THR A 210 -6.19 5.45 -8.90
CA THR A 210 -5.61 5.45 -10.25
C THR A 210 -4.89 4.11 -10.43
N ARG A 211 -5.20 3.41 -11.52
CA ARG A 211 -4.56 2.15 -11.92
C ARG A 211 -3.88 2.35 -13.26
N PRO A 212 -2.55 2.30 -13.34
CA PRO A 212 -1.87 2.31 -14.61
C PRO A 212 -2.10 0.98 -15.34
N PHE A 213 -2.17 1.05 -16.66
CA PHE A 213 -2.03 -0.09 -17.56
C PHE A 213 -1.17 0.31 -18.75
N VAL A 214 -0.56 -0.67 -19.39
CA VAL A 214 0.40 -0.44 -20.47
C VAL A 214 -0.12 -1.13 -21.72
N THR A 215 -0.12 -0.40 -22.84
CA THR A 215 -0.41 -0.97 -24.15
C THR A 215 0.41 -0.23 -25.21
N ASN A 216 0.95 -0.95 -26.20
CA ASN A 216 1.82 -0.40 -27.26
C ASN A 216 3.00 0.45 -26.72
N GLY A 217 3.59 0.04 -25.60
CA GLY A 217 4.71 0.75 -24.98
C GLY A 217 4.35 2.08 -24.31
N ARG A 218 3.06 2.43 -24.19
CA ARG A 218 2.57 3.66 -23.54
C ARG A 218 1.78 3.35 -22.30
N ILE A 219 1.80 4.28 -21.35
CA ILE A 219 1.06 4.20 -20.08
C ILE A 219 -0.25 4.94 -20.22
N TYR A 220 -1.31 4.30 -19.77
CA TYR A 220 -2.65 4.83 -19.62
C TYR A 220 -3.15 4.56 -18.22
N TYR A 221 -4.20 5.24 -17.80
CA TYR A 221 -4.71 5.15 -16.44
C TYR A 221 -6.23 4.89 -16.44
N GLU A 222 -6.65 3.90 -15.67
CA GLU A 222 -8.01 3.75 -15.21
C GLU A 222 -8.16 4.57 -13.93
N VAL A 223 -9.00 5.58 -13.96
CA VAL A 223 -9.22 6.51 -12.85
C VAL A 223 -10.61 6.31 -12.28
N THR A 224 -10.68 5.94 -11.00
CA THR A 224 -11.93 5.88 -10.24
C THR A 224 -12.07 7.17 -9.43
N PHE A 225 -13.19 7.86 -9.59
CA PHE A 225 -13.46 9.12 -8.90
C PHE A 225 -14.93 9.26 -8.50
N HIS A 226 -15.23 10.26 -7.68
CA HIS A 226 -16.59 10.60 -7.28
C HIS A 226 -16.72 12.10 -7.03
N HIS A 227 -17.95 12.63 -7.05
CA HIS A 227 -18.18 14.04 -6.76
C HIS A 227 -17.55 14.44 -5.41
N ALA A 228 -16.96 15.62 -5.35
CA ALA A 228 -16.32 16.15 -4.15
C ALA A 228 -17.36 16.65 -3.14
N VAL A 229 -18.08 15.70 -2.55
CA VAL A 229 -19.05 15.90 -1.46
C VAL A 229 -18.49 15.33 -0.15
N ASN A 230 -19.06 15.76 0.99
CA ASN A 230 -18.55 15.31 2.28
C ASN A 230 -18.76 13.80 2.54
N TRP A 231 -19.79 13.21 1.92
CA TRP A 231 -20.13 11.80 2.04
C TRP A 231 -20.50 11.26 0.66
N SER A 232 -19.86 10.22 0.20
CA SER A 232 -20.20 9.51 -1.03
C SER A 232 -20.31 8.01 -0.76
N ASN A 233 -21.30 7.37 -1.36
CA ASN A 233 -21.47 5.93 -1.33
C ASN A 233 -20.56 5.24 -2.38
N LYS A 234 -20.25 3.96 -2.17
CA LYS A 234 -19.48 3.16 -3.15
C LYS A 234 -20.16 3.11 -4.53
N THR A 235 -21.49 3.19 -4.57
CA THR A 235 -22.30 3.19 -5.80
C THR A 235 -22.20 4.48 -6.63
N GLN A 236 -21.64 5.55 -6.09
CA GLN A 236 -21.50 6.85 -6.77
C GLN A 236 -20.12 7.02 -7.43
N ARG A 237 -19.34 5.95 -7.52
CA ARG A 237 -18.03 5.98 -8.16
C ARG A 237 -18.19 5.87 -9.67
N ILE A 238 -17.42 6.70 -10.36
CA ILE A 238 -17.32 6.76 -11.81
C ILE A 238 -15.94 6.25 -12.19
N ILE A 239 -15.84 5.49 -13.27
CA ILE A 239 -14.58 5.00 -13.85
C ILE A 239 -14.40 5.70 -15.18
N ALA A 240 -13.22 6.26 -15.42
CA ALA A 240 -12.83 6.83 -16.70
C ALA A 240 -11.36 6.54 -17.01
N PHE A 241 -10.97 6.77 -18.26
CA PHE A 241 -9.66 6.43 -18.78
C PHE A 241 -8.95 7.67 -19.32
N THR A 242 -7.62 7.70 -19.21
CA THR A 242 -6.80 8.82 -19.65
C THR A 242 -5.34 8.40 -19.86
N ASP A 243 -4.59 9.19 -20.58
CA ASP A 243 -3.14 9.19 -20.66
C ASP A 243 -2.47 10.20 -19.71
N ILE A 244 -3.29 10.98 -18.98
CA ILE A 244 -2.82 12.01 -18.05
C ILE A 244 -2.53 11.39 -16.67
N ASP A 245 -1.36 11.64 -16.11
CA ASP A 245 -1.04 11.30 -14.72
C ASP A 245 -1.78 12.24 -13.76
N ILE A 246 -2.88 11.77 -13.20
CA ILE A 246 -3.75 12.55 -12.33
C ILE A 246 -3.38 12.31 -10.87
N ALA A 247 -3.03 13.37 -10.15
CA ALA A 247 -2.78 13.31 -8.73
C ALA A 247 -4.09 13.16 -7.92
N ASP A 248 -4.05 12.35 -6.86
CA ASP A 248 -5.21 12.05 -6.00
C ASP A 248 -5.22 12.85 -4.67
N ASN A 249 -4.34 13.82 -4.55
CA ASN A 249 -4.11 14.61 -3.32
C ASN A 249 -5.28 15.55 -2.98
N TYR A 250 -5.86 16.19 -3.98
CA TYR A 250 -6.86 17.24 -3.83
C TYR A 250 -8.12 16.96 -4.65
N ALA A 251 -9.15 17.76 -4.42
CA ALA A 251 -10.26 17.85 -5.36
C ALA A 251 -9.78 18.44 -6.69
N ALA A 252 -10.34 17.93 -7.79
CA ALA A 252 -9.98 18.35 -9.14
C ALA A 252 -11.24 18.59 -9.99
N THR A 253 -11.13 19.44 -11.00
CA THR A 253 -12.07 19.51 -12.13
C THR A 253 -11.57 18.59 -13.23
N LEU A 254 -12.48 17.88 -13.88
CA LEU A 254 -12.19 16.91 -14.95
C LEU A 254 -12.98 17.30 -16.21
N GLY A 255 -12.30 17.36 -17.35
CA GLY A 255 -12.94 17.42 -18.64
C GLY A 255 -13.31 16.01 -19.11
N LEU A 256 -14.57 15.64 -18.98
CA LEU A 256 -15.08 14.30 -19.29
C LEU A 256 -15.66 14.25 -20.69
N GLN A 257 -15.42 13.13 -21.38
CA GLN A 257 -15.96 12.82 -22.70
C GLN A 257 -16.46 11.38 -22.71
N ASP A 258 -17.74 11.19 -22.96
CA ASP A 258 -18.31 9.85 -23.15
C ASP A 258 -18.08 9.39 -24.59
N THR A 259 -17.72 8.13 -24.76
CA THR A 259 -17.51 7.48 -26.05
C THR A 259 -17.89 6.01 -25.98
N THR A 260 -17.90 5.31 -27.11
CA THR A 260 -18.16 3.88 -27.17
C THR A 260 -17.01 3.19 -27.88
N ILE A 261 -16.52 2.11 -27.29
CA ILE A 261 -15.55 1.19 -27.90
C ILE A 261 -16.25 -0.12 -28.24
N GLU A 262 -15.68 -0.88 -29.17
CA GLU A 262 -16.16 -2.22 -29.49
C GLU A 262 -15.17 -3.26 -28.98
N VAL A 263 -15.63 -4.14 -28.09
CA VAL A 263 -14.83 -5.21 -27.47
C VAL A 263 -15.52 -6.54 -27.73
N PHE A 264 -14.82 -7.49 -28.33
CA PHE A 264 -15.38 -8.78 -28.74
C PHE A 264 -16.71 -8.66 -29.53
N GLY A 265 -16.77 -7.69 -30.46
CA GLY A 265 -17.97 -7.44 -31.27
C GLY A 265 -19.16 -6.82 -30.51
N LYS A 266 -18.96 -6.36 -29.27
CA LYS A 266 -19.99 -5.72 -28.46
C LYS A 266 -19.65 -4.25 -28.16
N PRO A 267 -20.62 -3.32 -28.37
CA PRO A 267 -20.41 -1.93 -28.01
C PRO A 267 -20.38 -1.76 -26.49
N MET A 268 -19.38 -1.05 -25.98
CA MET A 268 -19.18 -0.75 -24.57
C MET A 268 -19.01 0.75 -24.38
N PRO A 269 -19.92 1.43 -23.64
CA PRO A 269 -19.74 2.84 -23.31
C PRO A 269 -18.63 3.02 -22.29
N ILE A 270 -17.75 3.98 -22.55
CA ILE A 270 -16.68 4.38 -21.64
C ILE A 270 -16.63 5.91 -21.51
N THR A 271 -16.04 6.39 -20.42
CA THR A 271 -15.77 7.82 -20.21
C THR A 271 -14.28 8.05 -20.29
N LEU A 272 -13.85 9.08 -21.01
CA LEU A 272 -12.46 9.54 -21.11
C LEU A 272 -12.28 10.82 -20.29
N ILE A 273 -11.10 10.98 -19.65
CA ILE A 273 -10.67 12.24 -19.05
C ILE A 273 -9.69 12.90 -20.01
N ARG A 274 -10.08 14.06 -20.56
CA ARG A 274 -9.33 14.82 -21.57
C ARG A 274 -8.55 15.98 -21.00
N SER A 275 -8.95 16.46 -19.81
CA SER A 275 -8.25 17.52 -19.09
C SER A 275 -8.44 17.34 -17.58
N TRP A 276 -7.48 17.87 -16.85
CA TRP A 276 -7.46 17.80 -15.40
C TRP A 276 -6.83 19.07 -14.83
N GLU A 277 -7.44 19.61 -13.78
CA GLU A 277 -6.89 20.71 -12.99
C GLU A 277 -7.23 20.49 -11.51
N VAL A 278 -6.29 20.80 -10.63
CA VAL A 278 -6.57 20.86 -9.19
C VAL A 278 -7.56 21.96 -8.89
N ALA A 279 -8.56 21.66 -8.09
CA ALA A 279 -9.61 22.59 -7.70
C ALA A 279 -10.05 22.34 -6.25
N ILE A 280 -9.18 22.67 -5.29
CA ILE A 280 -9.48 22.52 -3.86
C ILE A 280 -10.77 23.25 -3.52
N ARG A 281 -11.65 22.63 -2.77
CA ARG A 281 -12.91 23.26 -2.36
C ARG A 281 -12.63 24.45 -1.44
N PRO A 282 -13.24 25.63 -1.65
CA PRO A 282 -13.05 26.78 -0.78
C PRO A 282 -13.32 26.49 0.71
N ALA A 283 -14.30 25.60 0.98
CA ALA A 283 -14.60 25.18 2.33
C ALA A 283 -13.47 24.35 2.98
N GLU A 284 -12.63 23.68 2.21
CA GLU A 284 -11.46 22.94 2.72
C GLU A 284 -10.35 23.91 3.10
N ILE A 285 -10.08 24.90 2.26
CA ILE A 285 -9.13 25.98 2.55
C ILE A 285 -9.57 26.74 3.80
N GLN A 286 -10.86 27.09 3.91
CA GLN A 286 -11.40 27.78 5.08
C GLN A 286 -11.26 26.97 6.37
N ASN A 287 -11.58 25.68 6.31
CA ASN A 287 -11.48 24.81 7.46
C ASN A 287 -10.01 24.55 7.87
N PHE A 288 -9.10 24.44 6.90
CA PHE A 288 -7.66 24.36 7.16
C PHE A 288 -7.14 25.66 7.80
N ALA A 289 -7.52 26.82 7.27
CA ALA A 289 -7.15 28.12 7.84
C ALA A 289 -7.62 28.24 9.30
N ARG A 290 -8.87 27.83 9.58
CA ARG A 290 -9.40 27.78 10.95
C ARG A 290 -8.54 26.91 11.87
N LEU A 291 -8.07 25.77 11.38
CA LEU A 291 -7.24 24.84 12.14
C LEU A 291 -5.92 25.50 12.58
N VAL A 292 -5.28 26.27 11.70
CA VAL A 292 -4.03 27.00 12.02
C VAL A 292 -4.26 28.34 12.72
N GLY A 293 -5.47 28.63 13.17
CA GLY A 293 -5.81 29.86 13.88
C GLY A 293 -5.91 31.10 12.99
N GLN A 294 -6.18 30.89 11.70
CA GLN A 294 -6.41 32.00 10.75
C GLN A 294 -7.88 32.05 10.36
N GLN A 295 -8.54 33.16 10.64
CA GLN A 295 -9.90 33.38 10.13
C GLN A 295 -9.81 33.91 8.70
N ILE A 296 -10.47 33.23 7.78
CA ILE A 296 -10.63 33.66 6.40
C ILE A 296 -12.11 33.73 6.04
N GLN A 297 -12.48 34.67 5.20
CA GLN A 297 -13.81 34.72 4.62
C GLN A 297 -13.99 33.54 3.67
N LYS A 298 -15.25 33.18 3.34
CA LYS A 298 -15.51 32.09 2.38
C LYS A 298 -14.73 32.34 1.09
N GLY A 299 -13.77 31.47 0.81
CA GLY A 299 -12.81 31.66 -0.28
C GLY A 299 -13.50 31.83 -1.63
N ARG A 300 -13.03 32.79 -2.42
CA ARG A 300 -13.52 33.07 -3.77
C ARG A 300 -12.65 32.29 -4.76
N THR A 301 -13.29 31.43 -5.58
CA THR A 301 -12.60 30.66 -6.62
C THR A 301 -12.16 31.47 -7.82
N ASP A 302 -12.66 32.70 -7.92
CA ASP A 302 -12.31 33.70 -8.96
C ASP A 302 -11.10 34.57 -8.58
N SER A 303 -10.62 34.49 -7.33
CA SER A 303 -9.46 35.27 -6.89
C SER A 303 -8.18 34.86 -7.62
N ALA A 304 -7.33 35.86 -7.92
CA ALA A 304 -6.04 35.62 -8.56
C ALA A 304 -5.15 34.67 -7.72
N GLU A 305 -5.18 34.82 -6.39
CA GLU A 305 -4.46 33.96 -5.46
C GLU A 305 -4.91 32.50 -5.59
N TYR A 306 -6.23 32.24 -5.59
CA TYR A 306 -6.75 30.89 -5.73
C TYR A 306 -6.31 30.25 -7.06
N LYS A 307 -6.48 30.97 -8.18
CA LYS A 307 -6.09 30.49 -9.51
C LYS A 307 -4.60 30.19 -9.58
N PHE A 308 -3.76 31.07 -9.04
CA PHE A 308 -2.31 30.84 -8.98
C PHE A 308 -1.96 29.58 -8.23
N VAL A 309 -2.49 29.39 -7.02
CA VAL A 309 -2.22 28.17 -6.22
C VAL A 309 -2.73 26.91 -6.92
N MET A 310 -3.95 26.92 -7.48
CA MET A 310 -4.47 25.75 -8.18
C MET A 310 -3.63 25.40 -9.43
N GLN A 311 -3.17 26.41 -10.16
CA GLN A 311 -2.28 26.21 -11.31
C GLN A 311 -0.95 25.57 -10.89
N GLU A 312 -0.31 26.06 -9.81
CA GLU A 312 0.91 25.47 -9.27
C GLU A 312 0.69 24.00 -8.87
N LEU A 313 -0.41 23.70 -8.18
CA LEU A 313 -0.73 22.32 -7.79
C LEU A 313 -1.04 21.41 -8.99
N SER A 314 -1.56 21.96 -10.08
CA SER A 314 -1.85 21.21 -11.32
C SER A 314 -0.58 20.83 -12.10
N THR A 315 0.58 21.41 -11.76
CA THR A 315 1.87 21.00 -12.34
C THR A 315 2.44 19.73 -11.68
N GLY A 316 1.77 19.16 -10.67
CA GLY A 316 2.21 18.00 -9.90
C GLY A 316 2.83 18.34 -8.54
N SER A 317 2.91 19.62 -8.17
CA SER A 317 3.32 20.07 -6.83
C SER A 317 2.20 19.84 -5.81
N THR A 318 2.57 19.81 -4.53
CA THR A 318 1.63 19.78 -3.41
C THR A 318 1.74 21.06 -2.57
N LEU A 319 0.75 21.35 -1.73
CA LEU A 319 0.86 22.43 -0.75
C LEU A 319 2.03 22.21 0.23
N LEU A 320 2.41 20.96 0.44
CA LEU A 320 3.55 20.64 1.27
C LEU A 320 4.87 21.04 0.58
N ASP A 321 5.01 20.79 -0.72
CA ASP A 321 6.17 21.21 -1.50
C ASP A 321 6.30 22.76 -1.51
N LEU A 322 5.16 23.48 -1.55
CA LEU A 322 5.16 24.93 -1.42
C LEU A 322 5.70 25.38 -0.06
N ILE A 323 5.26 24.73 1.02
CA ILE A 323 5.68 25.09 2.39
C ILE A 323 7.14 24.73 2.64
N ASP A 324 7.60 23.60 2.14
CA ASP A 324 8.97 23.13 2.30
C ASP A 324 9.97 23.89 1.40
N ALA A 325 9.48 24.64 0.42
CA ALA A 325 10.34 25.43 -0.48
C ALA A 325 11.29 26.37 0.30
N PRO A 326 12.52 26.61 -0.21
CA PRO A 326 13.45 27.60 0.35
C PRO A 326 12.80 28.97 0.51
N ASP A 327 13.28 29.77 1.47
CA ASP A 327 12.64 31.05 1.84
C ASP A 327 12.48 32.02 0.67
N ASP A 328 13.49 32.09 -0.19
CA ASP A 328 13.46 33.01 -1.34
C ASP A 328 12.40 32.59 -2.36
N ARG A 329 12.32 31.29 -2.63
CA ARG A 329 11.31 30.72 -3.52
C ARG A 329 9.90 30.86 -2.96
N TYR A 330 9.71 30.57 -1.68
CA TYR A 330 8.41 30.75 -1.03
C TYR A 330 7.95 32.20 -1.07
N ARG A 331 8.86 33.14 -0.77
CA ARG A 331 8.59 34.59 -0.85
C ARG A 331 8.21 35.00 -2.27
N MET A 332 8.92 34.52 -3.27
CA MET A 332 8.61 34.82 -4.68
C MET A 332 7.22 34.28 -5.07
N MET A 333 6.89 33.03 -4.77
CA MET A 333 5.56 32.44 -5.04
C MET A 333 4.45 33.20 -4.32
N ARG A 334 4.67 33.56 -3.04
CA ARG A 334 3.74 34.37 -2.26
C ARG A 334 3.50 35.73 -2.90
N MET A 335 4.56 36.43 -3.30
CA MET A 335 4.47 37.73 -3.97
C MET A 335 3.70 37.63 -5.29
N GLN A 336 4.01 36.63 -6.13
CA GLN A 336 3.31 36.41 -7.40
C GLN A 336 1.82 36.09 -7.19
N GLY A 337 1.52 35.15 -6.27
CA GLY A 337 0.15 34.71 -5.99
C GLY A 337 -0.71 35.83 -5.39
N THR A 338 -0.12 36.74 -4.61
CA THR A 338 -0.86 37.84 -3.95
C THR A 338 -0.88 39.14 -4.73
N ALA A 339 -0.06 39.32 -5.76
CA ALA A 339 0.13 40.58 -6.49
C ALA A 339 -1.16 41.24 -7.02
N LYS A 340 -2.14 40.42 -7.40
CA LYS A 340 -3.43 40.88 -7.95
C LYS A 340 -4.61 40.62 -7.00
N THR A 341 -4.34 40.45 -5.70
CA THR A 341 -5.37 40.10 -4.71
C THR A 341 -5.35 41.13 -3.58
N SER A 342 -6.42 41.89 -3.42
CA SER A 342 -6.53 42.94 -2.38
C SER A 342 -6.63 42.34 -0.96
N ASN A 343 -7.15 41.14 -0.81
CA ASN A 343 -7.29 40.44 0.47
C ASN A 343 -6.86 38.98 0.31
N PRO A 344 -5.55 38.67 0.38
CA PRO A 344 -5.05 37.29 0.33
C PRO A 344 -5.58 36.47 1.49
N GLN A 345 -5.92 35.22 1.24
CA GLN A 345 -6.51 34.30 2.24
C GLN A 345 -5.74 33.00 2.37
N ILE A 346 -5.20 32.47 1.26
CA ILE A 346 -4.52 31.19 1.21
C ILE A 346 -3.11 31.32 1.79
N PHE A 347 -2.31 32.25 1.27
CA PHE A 347 -0.94 32.44 1.75
C PHE A 347 -0.84 32.79 3.23
N PRO A 348 -1.72 33.66 3.83
CA PRO A 348 -1.72 33.85 5.27
C PRO A 348 -1.95 32.60 6.09
N ALA A 349 -2.78 31.66 5.61
CA ALA A 349 -2.96 30.36 6.26
C ALA A 349 -1.72 29.45 6.08
N LEU A 350 -1.11 29.46 4.89
CA LEU A 350 0.15 28.75 4.62
C LEU A 350 1.32 29.31 5.43
N ASP A 351 1.42 30.62 5.62
CA ASP A 351 2.43 31.28 6.48
C ASP A 351 2.33 30.78 7.93
N LYS A 352 1.10 30.68 8.47
CA LYS A 352 0.85 30.11 9.80
C LYS A 352 1.27 28.64 9.90
N ALA A 353 0.85 27.82 8.93
CA ALA A 353 1.22 26.41 8.87
C ALA A 353 2.74 26.23 8.77
N ARG A 354 3.39 27.03 7.90
CA ARG A 354 4.85 27.02 7.74
C ARG A 354 5.59 27.37 9.03
N GLY A 355 5.08 28.37 9.78
CA GLY A 355 5.63 28.74 11.09
C GLY A 355 5.53 27.63 12.12
N ILE A 356 4.43 26.85 12.13
CA ILE A 356 4.26 25.69 13.03
C ILE A 356 5.22 24.57 12.61
N ILE A 357 5.27 24.24 11.33
CA ILE A 357 6.08 23.13 10.79
C ILE A 357 7.58 23.40 10.98
N ARG A 358 8.07 24.57 10.57
CA ARG A 358 9.49 24.93 10.72
C ARG A 358 9.92 25.10 12.16
N GLY A 359 9.01 25.58 13.00
CA GLY A 359 9.23 25.68 14.45
C GLY A 359 9.18 24.34 15.16
N ARG A 360 8.99 23.22 14.44
CA ARG A 360 8.83 21.86 15.00
C ARG A 360 7.86 21.84 16.19
N ARG A 361 6.76 22.59 16.07
CA ARG A 361 5.74 22.67 17.12
C ARG A 361 4.85 21.41 17.11
N PRO A 362 4.26 21.04 18.24
CA PRO A 362 3.27 19.96 18.30
C PRO A 362 2.18 20.13 17.23
N GLY A 363 1.80 19.04 16.57
CA GLY A 363 0.83 19.04 15.47
C GLY A 363 1.44 19.24 14.08
N GLN A 364 2.74 19.50 13.97
CA GLN A 364 3.41 19.72 12.68
C GLN A 364 3.16 18.57 11.68
N ASN A 365 3.26 17.32 12.12
CA ASN A 365 3.08 16.16 11.27
C ASN A 365 1.64 16.02 10.78
N ILE A 366 0.66 16.32 11.61
CA ILE A 366 -0.75 16.36 11.21
C ILE A 366 -0.97 17.45 10.16
N LEU A 367 -0.41 18.63 10.36
CA LEU A 367 -0.48 19.72 9.38
C LEU A 367 0.18 19.33 8.06
N ARG A 368 1.34 18.69 8.09
CA ARG A 368 2.02 18.19 6.89
C ARG A 368 1.13 17.21 6.12
N TYR A 369 0.54 16.24 6.83
CA TYR A 369 -0.39 15.30 6.23
C TYR A 369 -1.63 15.99 5.60
N LEU A 370 -2.25 16.93 6.32
CA LEU A 370 -3.43 17.66 5.82
C LEU A 370 -3.09 18.59 4.63
N LEU A 371 -1.88 19.10 4.55
CA LEU A 371 -1.39 19.85 3.38
C LEU A 371 -1.13 18.93 2.19
N LEU A 372 -0.67 17.70 2.43
CA LEU A 372 -0.55 16.70 1.37
C LEU A 372 -1.92 16.24 0.86
N ARG A 373 -2.91 16.07 1.76
CA ARG A 373 -4.29 15.61 1.44
C ARG A 373 -5.33 16.49 2.08
N MET A 374 -5.74 17.54 1.38
CA MET A 374 -6.72 18.50 1.90
C MET A 374 -8.16 18.05 1.61
N ARG A 375 -8.77 17.34 2.57
CA ARG A 375 -10.16 16.89 2.49
C ARG A 375 -10.93 17.24 3.76
N ASN A 376 -12.13 17.80 3.62
CA ASN A 376 -12.97 18.17 4.77
C ASN A 376 -13.27 17.03 5.71
N ARG A 377 -13.38 15.79 5.19
CA ARG A 377 -13.57 14.60 6.00
C ARG A 377 -12.45 14.43 7.04
N ASP A 378 -11.24 14.81 6.67
CA ASP A 378 -10.05 14.62 7.49
C ASP A 378 -9.74 15.89 8.33
N ILE A 379 -10.05 17.08 7.81
CA ILE A 379 -9.79 18.36 8.46
C ILE A 379 -10.79 18.66 9.58
N LYS A 380 -12.10 18.52 9.31
CA LYS A 380 -13.15 18.92 10.25
C LYS A 380 -13.07 18.22 11.60
N PRO A 381 -12.85 16.89 11.68
CA PRO A 381 -12.74 16.22 12.98
C PRO A 381 -11.62 16.78 13.86
N GLN A 382 -10.59 17.40 13.27
CA GLN A 382 -9.45 17.91 14.02
C GLN A 382 -9.78 19.13 14.90
N TYR A 383 -10.89 19.82 14.68
CA TYR A 383 -11.31 20.98 15.47
C TYR A 383 -12.73 20.90 16.06
N ASP A 384 -13.52 19.88 15.71
CA ASP A 384 -14.90 19.74 16.17
C ASP A 384 -15.00 19.24 17.64
N TRP A 385 -13.88 18.81 18.23
CA TRP A 385 -13.79 18.29 19.60
C TRP A 385 -12.93 19.21 20.48
N LYS A 386 -12.85 18.92 21.79
CA LYS A 386 -11.97 19.70 22.69
C LYS A 386 -10.53 19.67 22.14
N PRO A 387 -9.91 20.84 21.93
CA PRO A 387 -8.55 20.92 21.41
C PRO A 387 -7.57 20.15 22.31
N ASN A 388 -6.63 19.44 21.71
CA ASN A 388 -5.49 18.91 22.42
C ASN A 388 -4.49 20.05 22.65
N THR A 389 -4.17 20.35 23.90
CA THR A 389 -3.25 21.44 24.26
C THR A 389 -1.83 21.26 23.73
N HIS A 390 -1.42 20.02 23.46
CA HIS A 390 -0.11 19.72 22.90
C HIS A 390 -0.02 19.91 21.39
N LEU A 391 -1.14 20.06 20.69
CA LEU A 391 -1.21 20.04 19.24
C LEU A 391 -1.85 21.31 18.64
N SER A 392 -1.64 22.47 19.24
CA SER A 392 -2.05 23.76 18.65
C SER A 392 -3.48 23.77 18.07
N ASN A 393 -4.47 23.34 18.84
CA ASN A 393 -5.89 23.17 18.47
C ASN A 393 -6.21 21.96 17.58
N LEU A 394 -5.26 21.07 17.30
CA LEU A 394 -5.54 19.81 16.64
C LEU A 394 -6.10 18.79 17.62
N ASN A 395 -7.03 17.94 17.15
CA ASN A 395 -7.61 16.86 17.91
C ASN A 395 -7.06 15.51 17.46
N LEU A 396 -6.75 14.65 18.42
CA LEU A 396 -6.32 13.27 18.18
C LEU A 396 -7.36 12.29 18.71
N ALA A 397 -7.35 11.05 18.21
CA ALA A 397 -8.09 9.96 18.80
C ALA A 397 -7.60 9.68 20.22
N TYR A 398 -8.53 9.33 21.14
CA TYR A 398 -8.19 9.03 22.52
C TYR A 398 -7.16 7.90 22.60
N GLY A 399 -6.15 8.08 23.44
CA GLY A 399 -5.10 7.07 23.69
C GLY A 399 -4.05 6.92 22.59
N CYS A 400 -4.13 7.73 21.53
CA CYS A 400 -3.08 7.77 20.50
C CYS A 400 -1.87 8.54 20.99
N ILE A 401 -0.68 8.09 20.57
CA ILE A 401 0.55 8.88 20.68
C ILE A 401 0.41 10.06 19.70
N PRO A 402 0.93 11.25 20.06
CA PRO A 402 0.99 12.36 19.13
C PRO A 402 1.59 11.94 17.80
N PHE A 403 0.96 12.35 16.71
CA PHE A 403 1.36 12.01 15.34
C PHE A 403 2.81 12.41 15.03
N ASP A 404 3.33 13.36 15.79
CA ASP A 404 4.71 13.81 15.70
C ASP A 404 5.73 12.75 16.10
N ASP A 405 5.34 11.83 17.00
CA ASP A 405 6.27 10.84 17.54
C ASP A 405 6.24 9.53 16.75
N MET A 406 5.03 9.03 16.42
CA MET A 406 4.87 7.72 15.78
C MET A 406 3.78 7.75 14.70
N PRO A 407 4.12 8.10 13.46
CA PRO A 407 3.14 8.34 12.39
C PRO A 407 2.23 7.14 12.07
N PHE A 408 2.73 5.92 12.16
CA PHE A 408 1.94 4.72 11.87
C PHE A 408 1.21 4.13 13.10
N CYS A 409 1.46 4.66 14.28
CA CYS A 409 0.75 4.32 15.52
C CYS A 409 -0.26 5.38 15.92
N SER A 410 -0.11 6.60 15.41
CA SER A 410 -0.94 7.75 15.73
C SER A 410 -1.79 8.11 14.52
N MET A 411 -3.04 8.39 14.74
CA MET A 411 -3.96 8.78 13.67
C MET A 411 -4.63 10.09 14.01
N PRO A 412 -4.87 10.92 12.99
CA PRO A 412 -5.80 12.04 13.14
C PRO A 412 -7.17 11.52 13.61
N LEU A 413 -7.89 12.30 14.39
CA LEU A 413 -9.20 11.90 14.89
C LEU A 413 -10.11 11.44 13.74
N LYS A 414 -10.68 10.24 13.87
CA LYS A 414 -11.58 9.61 12.89
C LYS A 414 -11.00 9.38 11.50
N HIS A 415 -9.69 9.35 11.37
CA HIS A 415 -9.03 9.06 10.10
C HIS A 415 -7.70 8.34 10.29
N THR A 416 -7.47 7.29 9.51
CA THR A 416 -6.20 6.56 9.47
C THR A 416 -5.50 6.93 8.16
N PRO A 417 -4.32 7.57 8.21
CA PRO A 417 -3.53 7.89 7.03
C PRO A 417 -3.06 6.62 6.30
N ARG A 418 -2.95 6.71 4.99
CA ARG A 418 -2.26 5.68 4.22
C ARG A 418 -0.76 5.77 4.48
N PHE A 419 -0.08 4.63 4.47
CA PHE A 419 1.38 4.62 4.67
C PHE A 419 2.14 5.50 3.68
N TRP A 420 1.77 5.47 2.40
CA TRP A 420 2.37 6.32 1.37
C TRP A 420 2.18 7.81 1.61
N ASP A 421 1.03 8.19 2.10
CA ASP A 421 0.77 9.59 2.45
C ASP A 421 1.64 10.01 3.65
N LEU A 422 1.90 9.08 4.59
CA LEU A 422 2.83 9.32 5.71
C LEU A 422 4.26 9.49 5.21
N ILE A 423 4.74 8.59 4.36
CA ILE A 423 6.10 8.67 3.78
C ILE A 423 6.28 9.94 2.94
N ASN A 424 5.24 10.36 2.21
CA ASN A 424 5.30 11.59 1.40
C ASN A 424 5.14 12.88 2.21
N SER A 425 4.57 12.80 3.41
CA SER A 425 4.33 13.98 4.25
C SER A 425 5.34 14.16 5.36
N LEU A 426 5.94 13.09 5.88
CA LEU A 426 6.79 13.11 7.06
C LEU A 426 8.24 12.85 6.68
N ASP A 427 9.14 13.44 7.46
CA ASP A 427 10.55 13.09 7.39
C ASP A 427 10.78 11.75 8.11
N SER A 428 11.40 10.79 7.42
CA SER A 428 11.78 9.50 8.00
C SER A 428 13.08 9.53 8.81
N ALA A 429 13.84 10.62 8.74
CA ALA A 429 15.06 10.79 9.52
C ALA A 429 14.74 10.74 11.03
N GLY A 430 15.47 9.89 11.76
CA GLY A 430 15.24 9.67 13.20
C GLY A 430 14.03 8.79 13.53
N ARG A 431 13.30 8.24 12.53
CA ARG A 431 12.13 7.37 12.69
C ARG A 431 12.36 5.93 12.23
N THR A 432 13.60 5.55 12.06
CA THR A 432 13.98 4.20 11.58
C THR A 432 13.41 3.09 12.48
N HIS A 433 13.31 3.34 13.80
CA HIS A 433 12.70 2.40 14.75
C HIS A 433 11.20 2.15 14.47
N GLU A 434 10.47 3.14 13.99
CA GLU A 434 9.06 3.00 13.61
C GLU A 434 8.94 2.17 12.33
N LEU A 435 9.84 2.39 11.38
CA LEU A 435 9.92 1.63 10.15
C LEU A 435 10.29 0.17 10.39
N LEU A 436 11.24 -0.09 11.31
CA LEU A 436 11.59 -1.44 11.76
C LEU A 436 10.35 -2.17 12.30
N ALA A 437 9.63 -1.54 13.23
CA ALA A 437 8.41 -2.13 13.82
C ALA A 437 7.38 -2.45 12.75
N ARG A 438 7.17 -1.55 11.80
CA ARG A 438 6.27 -1.77 10.68
C ARG A 438 6.74 -2.94 9.80
N ARG A 439 8.04 -3.09 9.53
CA ARG A 439 8.58 -4.23 8.77
C ARG A 439 8.25 -5.55 9.44
N VAL A 440 8.51 -5.65 10.75
CA VAL A 440 8.21 -6.85 11.53
C VAL A 440 6.71 -7.16 11.52
N GLN A 441 5.86 -6.15 11.73
CA GLN A 441 4.41 -6.30 11.66
C GLN A 441 3.94 -6.82 10.29
N ARG A 442 4.46 -6.26 9.20
CA ARG A 442 4.11 -6.67 7.84
C ARG A 442 4.55 -8.09 7.50
N ASN A 443 5.68 -8.54 8.04
CA ASN A 443 6.08 -9.93 7.87
C ASN A 443 5.05 -10.90 8.45
N VAL A 444 4.41 -10.53 9.56
CA VAL A 444 3.33 -11.33 10.13
C VAL A 444 2.05 -11.21 9.31
N GLU A 445 1.57 -9.99 9.07
CA GLU A 445 0.26 -9.73 8.47
C GLU A 445 0.17 -10.12 6.99
N ASP A 446 1.24 -9.86 6.21
CA ASP A 446 1.23 -10.08 4.76
C ASP A 446 1.85 -11.42 4.36
N ARG A 447 2.84 -11.93 5.12
CA ARG A 447 3.64 -13.11 4.78
C ARG A 447 3.42 -14.29 5.73
N GLY A 448 2.72 -14.10 6.83
CA GLY A 448 2.53 -15.13 7.86
C GLY A 448 3.83 -15.52 8.60
N ILE A 449 4.85 -14.67 8.58
CA ILE A 449 6.14 -14.93 9.23
C ILE A 449 6.14 -14.27 10.60
N LEU A 450 5.88 -15.06 11.65
CA LEU A 450 5.84 -14.57 13.03
C LEU A 450 7.21 -14.05 13.51
N TYR A 451 8.28 -14.77 13.18
CA TYR A 451 9.63 -14.49 13.63
C TYR A 451 10.50 -13.98 12.47
N THR A 452 10.76 -12.68 12.43
CA THR A 452 11.60 -12.05 11.39
C THR A 452 13.09 -12.27 11.70
N PRO A 453 13.87 -12.95 10.84
CA PRO A 453 15.28 -13.15 11.06
C PRO A 453 16.07 -11.82 11.05
N LEU A 454 17.08 -11.68 11.90
CA LEU A 454 17.97 -10.49 11.91
C LEU A 454 18.61 -10.23 10.54
N SER A 455 18.88 -11.28 9.76
CA SER A 455 19.44 -11.14 8.41
C SER A 455 18.52 -10.36 7.45
N GLU A 456 17.20 -10.42 7.62
CA GLU A 456 16.24 -9.62 6.85
C GLU A 456 16.17 -8.14 7.30
N LEU A 457 16.81 -7.81 8.42
CA LEU A 457 16.78 -6.48 9.04
C LEU A 457 18.16 -5.80 9.01
N ALA A 458 19.13 -6.38 8.32
CA ALA A 458 20.51 -5.86 8.27
C ALA A 458 20.60 -4.41 7.76
N ASP A 459 19.72 -4.02 6.83
CA ASP A 459 19.66 -2.67 6.28
C ASP A 459 19.26 -1.59 7.29
N PHE A 460 18.71 -1.98 8.44
CA PHE A 460 18.32 -1.05 9.51
C PHE A 460 19.51 -0.63 10.42
N GLY A 461 20.66 -1.30 10.31
CA GLY A 461 21.82 -1.04 11.16
C GLY A 461 21.67 -1.68 12.55
N ASP A 462 21.84 -0.91 13.64
CA ASP A 462 21.74 -1.45 15.00
C ASP A 462 20.28 -1.72 15.40
N VAL A 463 19.83 -2.93 15.11
CA VAL A 463 18.45 -3.39 15.39
C VAL A 463 18.13 -3.36 16.89
N ASN A 464 19.11 -3.68 17.78
CA ASN A 464 18.90 -3.66 19.23
C ASN A 464 18.60 -2.25 19.75
N ALA A 465 19.39 -1.26 19.30
CA ALA A 465 19.16 0.14 19.65
C ALA A 465 17.80 0.63 19.14
N LEU A 466 17.40 0.21 17.94
CA LEU A 466 16.10 0.57 17.36
C LEU A 466 14.94 -0.06 18.12
N ILE A 467 15.01 -1.33 18.51
CA ILE A 467 14.00 -2.00 19.36
C ILE A 467 13.85 -1.26 20.69
N THR A 468 14.98 -0.94 21.35
CA THR A 468 14.97 -0.20 22.60
C THR A 468 14.30 1.17 22.43
N THR A 469 14.65 1.90 21.38
CA THR A 469 14.07 3.21 21.07
C THR A 469 12.57 3.09 20.81
N HIS A 470 12.14 2.09 20.00
CA HIS A 470 10.73 1.84 19.73
C HIS A 470 9.94 1.55 21.01
N ASN A 471 10.38 0.59 21.80
CA ASN A 471 9.69 0.18 23.02
C ASN A 471 9.57 1.30 24.05
N ASN A 472 10.60 2.15 24.15
CA ASN A 472 10.60 3.32 25.04
C ASN A 472 9.64 4.43 24.55
N ALA A 473 9.53 4.61 23.24
CA ALA A 473 8.65 5.61 22.64
C ALA A 473 7.16 5.20 22.71
N LEU A 474 6.85 3.91 22.91
CA LEU A 474 5.48 3.42 22.99
C LEU A 474 4.72 4.01 24.18
N TYR A 475 3.53 4.53 23.93
CA TYR A 475 2.60 4.87 24.98
C TYR A 475 2.26 3.64 25.83
N CYS A 476 2.23 3.81 27.16
CA CYS A 476 2.14 2.68 28.11
C CYS A 476 0.99 1.70 27.81
N LYS A 477 -0.18 2.19 27.35
CA LYS A 477 -1.33 1.34 26.96
C LYS A 477 -1.12 0.58 25.64
N HIS A 478 -0.18 1.00 24.80
CA HIS A 478 0.13 0.32 23.54
C HIS A 478 1.26 -0.71 23.68
N ARG A 479 2.04 -0.65 24.76
CA ARG A 479 3.17 -1.56 24.98
C ARG A 479 2.78 -3.03 24.91
N PRO A 480 1.73 -3.51 25.61
CA PRO A 480 1.38 -4.94 25.53
C PRO A 480 1.14 -5.45 24.12
N ALA A 481 0.55 -4.60 23.27
CA ALA A 481 0.19 -4.98 21.90
C ALA A 481 1.30 -4.75 20.87
N ARG A 482 2.38 -4.03 21.19
CA ARG A 482 3.32 -3.54 20.17
C ARG A 482 4.80 -3.63 20.55
N ASN A 483 5.15 -4.14 21.72
CA ASN A 483 6.55 -4.35 22.08
C ASN A 483 7.23 -5.27 21.09
N LEU A 484 8.40 -4.83 20.62
CA LEU A 484 9.31 -5.67 19.86
C LEU A 484 10.21 -6.45 20.80
N VAL A 485 10.42 -7.72 20.52
CA VAL A 485 11.32 -8.62 21.23
C VAL A 485 12.34 -9.17 20.27
N LEU A 486 13.59 -9.27 20.72
CA LEU A 486 14.65 -10.00 20.03
C LEU A 486 14.99 -11.24 20.85
N ASP A 487 14.76 -12.41 20.30
CA ASP A 487 15.18 -13.70 20.88
C ASP A 487 15.72 -14.62 19.80
N LYS A 488 16.79 -15.34 20.10
CA LYS A 488 17.43 -16.34 19.23
C LYS A 488 17.65 -15.88 17.78
N GLY A 489 18.04 -14.61 17.60
CA GLY A 489 18.32 -14.04 16.28
C GLY A 489 17.09 -13.68 15.45
N HIS A 490 15.92 -13.58 16.08
CA HIS A 490 14.67 -13.18 15.45
C HIS A 490 14.01 -12.02 16.18
N VAL A 491 13.39 -11.13 15.43
CA VAL A 491 12.58 -10.02 15.96
C VAL A 491 11.11 -10.31 15.72
N PHE A 492 10.28 -10.11 16.74
CA PHE A 492 8.84 -10.33 16.66
C PHE A 492 8.08 -9.37 17.58
N ILE A 493 6.76 -9.26 17.36
CA ILE A 493 5.85 -8.50 18.22
C ILE A 493 5.33 -9.44 19.29
N GLN A 494 5.53 -9.10 20.57
CA GLN A 494 5.19 -9.95 21.71
C GLN A 494 3.73 -10.43 21.69
N SER A 495 2.77 -9.53 21.45
CA SER A 495 1.37 -9.92 21.42
C SER A 495 1.02 -10.95 20.33
N TYR A 496 1.68 -10.88 19.18
CA TYR A 496 1.42 -11.86 18.11
C TYR A 496 1.94 -13.26 18.47
N GLU A 497 3.04 -13.32 19.22
CA GLU A 497 3.53 -14.58 19.79
C GLU A 497 2.56 -15.11 20.85
N ASP A 498 2.15 -14.26 21.80
CA ASP A 498 1.22 -14.62 22.88
C ASP A 498 -0.12 -15.12 22.33
N ASP A 499 -0.69 -14.42 21.34
CA ASP A 499 -1.93 -14.82 20.66
C ASP A 499 -1.75 -16.17 19.95
N THR A 500 -0.63 -16.33 19.19
CA THR A 500 -0.33 -17.57 18.47
C THR A 500 -0.18 -18.74 19.44
N TYR A 501 0.52 -18.54 20.56
CA TYR A 501 0.66 -19.56 21.61
C TYR A 501 -0.70 -19.94 22.20
N SER A 502 -1.54 -18.97 22.49
CA SER A 502 -2.89 -19.18 23.03
C SER A 502 -3.77 -19.97 22.07
N ILE A 503 -3.78 -19.61 20.78
CA ILE A 503 -4.52 -20.32 19.73
C ILE A 503 -4.05 -21.77 19.62
N ILE A 504 -2.74 -22.01 19.55
CA ILE A 504 -2.17 -23.36 19.42
C ILE A 504 -2.53 -24.20 20.66
N THR A 505 -2.41 -23.64 21.85
CA THR A 505 -2.71 -24.34 23.11
C THR A 505 -4.19 -24.73 23.17
N GLU A 506 -5.09 -23.84 22.79
CA GLU A 506 -6.54 -24.10 22.76
C GLU A 506 -6.89 -25.17 21.71
N LEU A 507 -6.33 -25.08 20.50
CA LEU A 507 -6.53 -26.09 19.45
C LEU A 507 -6.00 -27.46 19.90
N GLN A 508 -4.83 -27.51 20.53
CA GLN A 508 -4.26 -28.76 21.06
C GLN A 508 -5.14 -29.37 22.15
N SER A 509 -5.65 -28.54 23.06
CA SER A 509 -6.55 -29.01 24.14
C SER A 509 -7.81 -29.67 23.59
N ARG A 510 -8.37 -29.13 22.51
CA ARG A 510 -9.56 -29.64 21.83
C ARG A 510 -9.26 -30.82 20.89
N ALA A 511 -8.02 -30.95 20.41
CA ALA A 511 -7.59 -32.01 19.49
C ALA A 511 -7.33 -33.36 20.18
N THR A 512 -7.37 -33.43 21.51
CA THR A 512 -6.93 -34.61 22.28
C THR A 512 -7.81 -35.85 22.15
N GLN A 513 -9.06 -35.72 21.70
CA GLN A 513 -10.00 -36.81 21.55
C GLN A 513 -10.86 -36.66 20.31
N GLY A 514 -10.93 -37.71 19.50
CA GLY A 514 -11.87 -37.78 18.39
C GLY A 514 -13.31 -38.06 18.85
N ILE A 515 -14.20 -38.18 17.90
CA ILE A 515 -15.60 -38.58 18.12
C ILE A 515 -15.65 -40.09 18.07
N ALA A 516 -16.06 -40.72 19.18
CA ALA A 516 -16.15 -42.19 19.27
C ALA A 516 -17.12 -42.74 18.21
N GLY A 517 -16.68 -43.75 17.46
CA GLY A 517 -17.49 -44.38 16.41
C GLY A 517 -17.68 -43.54 15.14
N TYR A 518 -17.02 -42.39 15.03
CA TYR A 518 -17.22 -41.45 13.93
C TYR A 518 -17.04 -42.07 12.53
N ALA A 519 -15.96 -42.81 12.29
CA ALA A 519 -15.68 -43.39 10.98
C ALA A 519 -16.77 -44.41 10.56
N ALA A 520 -17.24 -45.23 11.49
CA ALA A 520 -18.32 -46.18 11.22
C ALA A 520 -19.65 -45.48 10.95
N ALA A 521 -19.97 -44.46 11.74
CA ALA A 521 -21.18 -43.65 11.57
C ALA A 521 -21.20 -42.90 10.23
N VAL A 522 -20.08 -42.27 9.83
CA VAL A 522 -19.94 -41.61 8.51
C VAL A 522 -20.08 -42.60 7.38
N THR A 523 -19.45 -43.79 7.48
CA THR A 523 -19.53 -44.84 6.45
C THR A 523 -20.98 -45.31 6.29
N GLN A 524 -21.70 -45.51 7.40
CA GLN A 524 -23.11 -45.87 7.37
C GLN A 524 -23.99 -44.75 6.78
N TRP A 525 -23.73 -43.49 7.17
CA TRP A 525 -24.42 -42.36 6.60
C TRP A 525 -24.21 -42.25 5.10
N LEU A 526 -22.97 -42.36 4.61
CA LEU A 526 -22.63 -42.35 3.20
C LEU A 526 -23.32 -43.45 2.39
N SER A 527 -23.65 -44.57 3.01
CA SER A 527 -24.37 -45.68 2.37
C SER A 527 -25.87 -45.45 2.29
N ASN A 528 -26.43 -44.64 3.20
CA ASN A 528 -27.86 -44.46 3.36
C ASN A 528 -28.35 -43.07 2.91
N THR A 529 -27.46 -42.12 2.69
CA THR A 529 -27.82 -40.75 2.33
C THR A 529 -28.06 -40.58 0.82
N SER A 530 -28.97 -39.68 0.47
CA SER A 530 -29.12 -39.16 -0.90
C SER A 530 -28.13 -38.03 -1.23
N HIS A 531 -27.35 -37.56 -0.22
CA HIS A 531 -26.35 -36.51 -0.42
C HIS A 531 -25.13 -37.06 -1.17
N ASP A 532 -24.84 -36.50 -2.32
CA ASP A 532 -23.73 -36.92 -3.17
C ASP A 532 -22.43 -36.20 -2.78
N VAL A 533 -21.39 -36.99 -2.54
CA VAL A 533 -20.02 -36.49 -2.31
C VAL A 533 -19.26 -36.58 -3.62
N ASP A 534 -18.97 -35.44 -4.19
CA ASP A 534 -18.49 -35.21 -5.56
C ASP A 534 -17.09 -35.78 -5.88
N ASP A 535 -16.32 -36.20 -4.86
CA ASP A 535 -14.92 -36.64 -5.02
C ASP A 535 -14.60 -37.80 -4.03
N PRO A 536 -14.05 -38.93 -4.49
CA PRO A 536 -13.63 -40.04 -3.63
C PRO A 536 -12.66 -39.63 -2.52
N ALA A 537 -11.70 -38.72 -2.81
CA ALA A 537 -10.75 -38.24 -1.80
C ALA A 537 -11.44 -37.41 -0.71
N LYS A 538 -12.48 -36.67 -1.03
CA LYS A 538 -13.30 -35.97 -0.04
C LYS A 538 -14.12 -36.95 0.79
N ARG A 539 -14.60 -38.00 0.18
CA ARG A 539 -15.31 -39.10 0.87
C ARG A 539 -14.42 -39.75 1.92
N ASP A 540 -13.19 -40.12 1.54
CA ASP A 540 -12.22 -40.75 2.45
C ASP A 540 -11.79 -39.79 3.56
N ALA A 541 -11.57 -38.51 3.21
CA ALA A 541 -11.30 -37.44 4.18
C ALA A 541 -12.46 -37.27 5.19
N LEU A 542 -13.71 -37.26 4.72
CA LEU A 542 -14.88 -37.15 5.58
C LEU A 542 -14.98 -38.30 6.58
N ILE A 543 -14.68 -39.56 6.17
CA ILE A 543 -14.70 -40.74 7.05
C ILE A 543 -13.69 -40.60 8.19
N THR A 544 -12.54 -39.99 7.95
CA THR A 544 -11.44 -39.95 8.93
C THR A 544 -11.38 -38.62 9.73
N LEU A 545 -12.05 -37.58 9.27
CA LEU A 545 -11.86 -36.17 9.68
C LEU A 545 -11.88 -35.97 11.21
N PHE A 546 -12.88 -36.52 11.88
CA PHE A 546 -13.06 -36.40 13.33
C PHE A 546 -12.86 -37.70 14.10
N ALA A 547 -12.25 -38.70 13.47
CA ALA A 547 -12.03 -40.01 14.11
C ALA A 547 -11.01 -39.93 15.26
N GLN A 548 -9.99 -39.07 15.14
CA GLN A 548 -8.90 -38.93 16.11
C GLN A 548 -8.85 -37.57 16.81
N SER A 549 -9.47 -36.54 16.26
CA SER A 549 -9.44 -35.17 16.76
C SER A 549 -10.79 -34.50 16.57
N ARG A 550 -11.18 -33.65 17.52
CA ARG A 550 -12.36 -32.76 17.37
C ARG A 550 -12.05 -31.50 16.59
N VAL A 551 -10.78 -31.26 16.25
CA VAL A 551 -10.34 -30.14 15.44
C VAL A 551 -9.87 -30.65 14.09
N ALA A 552 -10.35 -30.04 13.02
CA ALA A 552 -9.94 -30.33 11.66
C ALA A 552 -9.50 -29.05 10.94
N LEU A 553 -8.36 -29.10 10.26
CA LEU A 553 -7.84 -28.01 9.43
C LEU A 553 -7.93 -28.42 7.96
N ILE A 554 -8.74 -27.69 7.18
CA ILE A 554 -8.94 -27.92 5.75
C ILE A 554 -8.20 -26.85 4.98
N TYR A 555 -7.12 -27.22 4.30
CA TYR A 555 -6.33 -26.28 3.49
C TYR A 555 -6.21 -26.76 2.04
N GLY A 556 -5.94 -25.83 1.13
CA GLY A 556 -5.77 -26.10 -0.30
C GLY A 556 -5.84 -24.83 -1.12
N ALA A 557 -5.42 -24.90 -2.38
CA ALA A 557 -5.45 -23.77 -3.31
C ALA A 557 -6.88 -23.26 -3.56
N ALA A 558 -7.02 -22.07 -4.13
CA ALA A 558 -8.32 -21.59 -4.58
C ALA A 558 -8.91 -22.54 -5.63
N GLY A 559 -10.23 -22.78 -5.57
CA GLY A 559 -10.93 -23.66 -6.51
C GLY A 559 -10.86 -25.17 -6.20
N THR A 560 -10.12 -25.64 -5.16
CA THR A 560 -10.02 -27.07 -4.82
C THR A 560 -11.25 -27.66 -4.13
N GLY A 561 -12.31 -26.89 -3.96
CA GLY A 561 -13.57 -27.36 -3.39
C GLY A 561 -13.62 -27.40 -1.87
N LYS A 562 -12.84 -26.57 -1.16
CA LYS A 562 -12.88 -26.46 0.32
C LYS A 562 -14.30 -26.20 0.86
N THR A 563 -15.00 -25.24 0.29
CA THR A 563 -16.39 -24.91 0.71
C THR A 563 -17.36 -26.06 0.40
N ARG A 564 -17.08 -26.88 -0.65
CA ARG A 564 -17.87 -28.09 -0.93
C ARG A 564 -17.64 -29.15 0.14
N MET A 565 -16.38 -29.30 0.61
CA MET A 565 -16.07 -30.18 1.75
C MET A 565 -16.77 -29.72 3.03
N VAL A 566 -16.83 -28.41 3.28
CA VAL A 566 -17.60 -27.83 4.39
C VAL A 566 -19.10 -28.16 4.29
N ASP A 567 -19.68 -28.11 3.08
CA ASP A 567 -21.08 -28.52 2.87
C ASP A 567 -21.31 -30.02 3.14
N HIS A 568 -20.38 -30.89 2.76
CA HIS A 568 -20.46 -32.33 3.07
C HIS A 568 -20.43 -32.58 4.59
N ILE A 569 -19.52 -31.89 5.31
CA ILE A 569 -19.44 -31.96 6.78
C ILE A 569 -20.76 -31.47 7.41
N ALA A 570 -21.26 -30.34 6.94
CA ALA A 570 -22.48 -29.74 7.47
C ALA A 570 -23.70 -30.64 7.27
N ASN A 571 -23.79 -31.35 6.13
CA ASN A 571 -24.87 -32.29 5.85
C ASN A 571 -24.77 -33.58 6.65
N TYR A 572 -23.56 -34.08 6.93
CA TYR A 572 -23.37 -35.20 7.87
C TYR A 572 -23.88 -34.85 9.27
N PHE A 573 -23.64 -33.62 9.73
CA PHE A 573 -24.14 -33.10 11.01
C PHE A 573 -25.48 -32.37 10.88
N ALA A 574 -26.40 -32.83 10.03
CA ALA A 574 -27.65 -32.12 9.71
C ALA A 574 -28.52 -31.87 10.95
N ASP A 575 -28.51 -32.78 11.94
CA ASP A 575 -29.26 -32.71 13.19
C ASP A 575 -28.62 -31.78 14.24
N LYS A 576 -27.40 -31.31 14.02
CA LYS A 576 -26.63 -30.48 14.97
C LYS A 576 -26.76 -29.00 14.67
N GLU A 577 -26.69 -28.18 15.73
CA GLU A 577 -26.59 -26.74 15.62
C GLU A 577 -25.20 -26.33 15.13
N LYS A 578 -25.16 -25.58 14.03
CA LYS A 578 -23.91 -25.21 13.35
C LYS A 578 -23.75 -23.71 13.28
N LEU A 579 -22.53 -23.24 13.61
CA LEU A 579 -22.14 -21.85 13.47
C LEU A 579 -21.04 -21.71 12.42
N PHE A 580 -21.31 -20.91 11.38
CA PHE A 580 -20.36 -20.61 10.32
C PHE A 580 -19.90 -19.16 10.47
N LEU A 581 -18.59 -18.99 10.56
CA LEU A 581 -17.96 -17.67 10.69
C LEU A 581 -17.09 -17.38 9.48
N ALA A 582 -17.06 -16.11 9.07
CA ALA A 582 -16.10 -15.58 8.11
C ALA A 582 -15.75 -14.13 8.47
N ASN A 583 -14.63 -13.62 7.93
CA ASN A 583 -14.17 -12.28 8.29
C ASN A 583 -15.07 -11.15 7.74
N THR A 584 -15.71 -11.33 6.59
CA THR A 584 -16.49 -10.28 5.91
C THR A 584 -17.91 -10.71 5.58
N ASN A 585 -18.86 -9.75 5.52
CA ASN A 585 -20.24 -10.04 5.10
C ASN A 585 -20.35 -10.71 3.72
N PRO A 586 -19.59 -10.33 2.67
CA PRO A 586 -19.60 -11.06 1.40
C PRO A 586 -19.17 -12.51 1.52
N ALA A 587 -18.17 -12.82 2.37
CA ALA A 587 -17.73 -14.20 2.61
C ALA A 587 -18.81 -15.01 3.34
N VAL A 588 -19.44 -14.43 4.35
CA VAL A 588 -20.60 -15.02 5.05
C VAL A 588 -21.72 -15.34 4.07
N GLU A 589 -22.06 -14.41 3.18
CA GLU A 589 -23.12 -14.62 2.21
C GLU A 589 -22.76 -15.68 1.16
N ASN A 590 -21.49 -15.78 0.77
CA ASN A 590 -21.00 -16.84 -0.10
C ASN A 590 -21.12 -18.22 0.56
N LEU A 591 -20.77 -18.34 1.87
CA LEU A 591 -20.97 -19.56 2.65
C LEU A 591 -22.46 -19.94 2.71
N ARG A 592 -23.34 -18.98 3.06
CA ARG A 592 -24.80 -19.20 3.14
C ARG A 592 -25.40 -19.75 1.87
N ARG A 593 -24.90 -19.33 0.69
CA ARG A 593 -25.36 -19.82 -0.62
C ARG A 593 -24.87 -21.22 -0.95
N ARG A 594 -23.75 -21.64 -0.38
CA ARG A 594 -23.08 -22.90 -0.73
C ARG A 594 -23.31 -24.01 0.26
N VAL A 595 -23.61 -23.70 1.51
CA VAL A 595 -23.93 -24.67 2.55
C VAL A 595 -25.45 -24.81 2.64
N THR A 596 -25.94 -26.00 2.32
CA THR A 596 -27.36 -26.29 2.21
C THR A 596 -27.94 -26.98 3.46
N ALA A 597 -27.08 -27.39 4.39
CA ALA A 597 -27.49 -28.14 5.59
C ALA A 597 -28.40 -27.33 6.51
N PRO A 598 -29.45 -27.95 7.10
CA PRO A 598 -30.32 -27.28 8.07
C PRO A 598 -29.56 -26.93 9.38
N ASN A 599 -30.19 -26.18 10.28
CA ASN A 599 -29.66 -25.79 11.59
C ASN A 599 -28.29 -25.07 11.49
N SER A 600 -28.18 -24.18 10.48
CA SER A 600 -26.94 -23.46 10.17
C SER A 600 -27.13 -21.96 10.40
N ASP A 601 -26.31 -21.37 11.27
CA ASP A 601 -26.24 -19.91 11.47
C ASP A 601 -24.94 -19.35 10.86
N PHE A 602 -25.02 -18.17 10.25
CA PHE A 602 -23.94 -17.56 9.50
C PHE A 602 -23.69 -16.13 9.99
N ARG A 603 -22.46 -15.85 10.45
CA ARG A 603 -22.08 -14.55 11.02
C ARG A 603 -20.68 -14.14 10.62
N THR A 604 -20.38 -12.86 10.77
CA THR A 604 -18.97 -12.44 10.79
C THR A 604 -18.34 -12.72 12.15
N VAL A 605 -17.02 -12.96 12.18
CA VAL A 605 -16.24 -13.11 13.42
C VAL A 605 -16.47 -11.91 14.34
N ALA A 606 -16.38 -10.68 13.81
CA ALA A 606 -16.63 -9.46 14.58
C ALA A 606 -18.06 -9.42 15.20
N SER A 607 -19.07 -9.91 14.47
CA SER A 607 -20.46 -9.96 15.00
C SER A 607 -20.60 -11.01 16.11
N GLN A 608 -19.91 -12.13 15.98
CA GLN A 608 -19.90 -13.19 17.00
C GLN A 608 -19.17 -12.73 18.26
N ASN A 609 -18.01 -12.05 18.11
CA ASN A 609 -17.26 -11.50 19.26
C ASN A 609 -18.03 -10.39 19.98
N ALA A 610 -18.77 -9.55 19.26
CA ALA A 610 -19.59 -8.49 19.85
C ALA A 610 -20.85 -9.02 20.57
N ASN A 611 -21.51 -10.06 20.03
CA ASN A 611 -22.72 -10.66 20.56
C ASN A 611 -22.62 -12.20 20.45
N PRO A 612 -21.93 -12.86 21.39
CA PRO A 612 -21.73 -14.29 21.35
C PRO A 612 -23.05 -15.07 21.35
N ARG A 613 -23.22 -15.98 20.40
CA ARG A 613 -24.30 -16.96 20.42
C ARG A 613 -23.91 -18.12 21.34
N GLY A 614 -24.80 -18.48 22.25
CA GLY A 614 -24.44 -19.28 23.41
C GLY A 614 -24.22 -20.76 23.21
N SER A 615 -24.80 -21.42 22.18
CA SER A 615 -24.62 -22.86 21.99
C SER A 615 -24.59 -23.25 20.50
N PHE A 616 -23.61 -24.04 20.15
CA PHE A 616 -23.51 -24.72 18.85
C PHE A 616 -22.71 -26.02 19.06
N ASP A 617 -22.99 -27.03 18.23
CA ASP A 617 -22.31 -28.33 18.26
C ASP A 617 -21.12 -28.35 17.32
N LEU A 618 -21.19 -27.60 16.20
CA LEU A 618 -20.14 -27.48 15.19
C LEU A 618 -19.83 -26.01 14.88
N LEU A 619 -18.57 -25.64 14.99
CA LEU A 619 -18.03 -24.35 14.56
C LEU A 619 -17.21 -24.53 13.28
N VAL A 620 -17.47 -23.70 12.28
CA VAL A 620 -16.69 -23.63 11.06
C VAL A 620 -16.24 -22.17 10.85
N ILE A 621 -14.92 -21.95 10.72
CA ILE A 621 -14.35 -20.65 10.39
C ILE A 621 -13.77 -20.74 8.98
N ASP A 622 -14.39 -20.07 8.01
CA ASP A 622 -13.94 -20.03 6.63
C ASP A 622 -12.92 -18.90 6.44
N GLU A 623 -11.92 -19.16 5.60
CA GLU A 623 -10.82 -18.22 5.35
C GLU A 623 -10.17 -17.70 6.65
N CYS A 624 -9.95 -18.58 7.64
CA CYS A 624 -9.40 -18.20 8.95
C CYS A 624 -8.07 -17.45 8.87
N SER A 625 -7.29 -17.64 7.80
CA SER A 625 -6.07 -16.87 7.52
C SER A 625 -6.30 -15.35 7.33
N THR A 626 -7.52 -14.92 7.10
CA THR A 626 -7.89 -13.51 6.96
C THR A 626 -8.38 -12.88 8.28
N VAL A 627 -8.57 -13.69 9.31
CA VAL A 627 -9.00 -13.26 10.65
C VAL A 627 -7.77 -12.91 11.48
N SER A 628 -7.82 -11.82 12.25
CA SER A 628 -6.72 -11.47 13.15
C SER A 628 -6.60 -12.49 14.28
N ASN A 629 -5.37 -12.76 14.76
CA ASN A 629 -5.14 -13.69 15.85
C ASN A 629 -5.91 -13.30 17.14
N SER A 630 -6.04 -12.00 17.39
CA SER A 630 -6.79 -11.48 18.53
C SER A 630 -8.31 -11.68 18.43
N ASP A 631 -8.84 -11.97 17.23
CA ASP A 631 -10.27 -12.22 17.00
C ASP A 631 -10.61 -13.73 16.96
N LEU A 632 -9.60 -14.58 16.78
CA LEU A 632 -9.71 -16.03 16.85
C LEU A 632 -9.71 -16.54 18.28
#